data_4aa9b7fe16619e79fb262f1f324fc068
#
_entry.id   4aa9b7fe16619e79fb262f1f324fc068
#
_cell.length_a   1.000
_cell.length_b   1.000
_cell.length_c   1.000
_cell.angle_alpha   90.00
_cell.angle_beta   90.00
_cell.angle_gamma   90.00
#
_symmetry.space_group_name_H-M   'P 1'
#
loop_
_entity.id
_entity.type
_entity.pdbx_description
1 polymer ?
#
loop_
_entity_poly.entity_id
_entity_poly.type
_entity_poly.pdbx_seq_one_letter_code
_entity_poly.pdbx_strand_id
1 'polypeptide(L)'
;MNTDNWTKKHFTETSKFNWNCPHCKSKSLEFLKDKFITSETQESKNYRLKNDDWEIEWITLNISGQLKCKNCEEVVYFLGIGNPQENGHYDQHLDEFVSEYETYFSPTFVNPTIHLFEIPKDCPELVTDEIIASFKLFWCDLESCANKIRTSLEILMDEFKVKKYSIGNGKRTPIALHHRIEKFPKKEITNILLAIKWIGNTGSHRSKDLETIDIVETYSLLEYALNKLFKDTEREIKKIAKEINSRKGKRKRK
;
A
#
# COMPACT_ATOMS: atom_id res chain seq x y z
N MET A 1 7.94 -5.81 -3.73
CA MET A 1 6.80 -4.96 -4.22
C MET A 1 7.27 -4.13 -5.41
N ASN A 2 6.44 -3.85 -6.42
CA ASN A 2 6.77 -2.83 -7.42
C ASN A 2 6.27 -1.48 -6.89
N THR A 3 7.19 -0.62 -6.50
CA THR A 3 6.90 0.69 -5.88
C THR A 3 6.21 1.65 -6.84
N ASP A 4 6.58 1.64 -8.13
CA ASP A 4 6.06 2.56 -9.15
C ASP A 4 4.53 2.49 -9.32
N ASN A 5 3.94 1.33 -9.04
CA ASN A 5 2.48 1.14 -9.12
C ASN A 5 1.71 1.89 -8.02
N TRP A 6 2.38 2.32 -6.94
CA TRP A 6 1.74 2.83 -5.74
C TRP A 6 2.18 4.25 -5.36
N THR A 7 3.28 4.74 -5.92
CA THR A 7 3.77 6.12 -5.67
C THR A 7 2.82 7.17 -6.21
N LYS A 8 2.17 6.85 -7.35
CA LYS A 8 1.12 7.67 -7.93
C LYS A 8 -0.23 7.07 -7.58
N LYS A 9 -0.96 7.65 -6.63
CA LYS A 9 -2.31 7.18 -6.25
C LYS A 9 -3.40 7.59 -7.24
N HIS A 10 -3.04 8.24 -8.34
CA HIS A 10 -3.99 8.70 -9.33
C HIS A 10 -3.93 7.87 -10.61
N PHE A 11 -5.02 7.90 -11.35
CA PHE A 11 -5.16 7.29 -12.67
C PHE A 11 -5.95 8.24 -13.59
N THR A 12 -5.92 7.97 -14.88
CA THR A 12 -6.74 8.62 -15.91
C THR A 12 -7.65 7.57 -16.55
N GLU A 13 -8.60 7.98 -17.39
CA GLU A 13 -9.50 7.04 -18.08
C GLU A 13 -8.76 6.05 -18.99
N THR A 14 -7.53 6.37 -19.39
CA THR A 14 -6.68 5.55 -20.24
C THR A 14 -5.70 4.68 -19.47
N SER A 15 -5.61 4.87 -18.15
CA SER A 15 -4.67 4.14 -17.30
C SER A 15 -4.92 2.64 -17.27
N LYS A 16 -3.83 1.87 -17.29
CA LYS A 16 -3.86 0.41 -17.08
C LYS A 16 -3.57 0.10 -15.62
N PHE A 17 -4.48 -0.60 -14.98
CA PHE A 17 -4.33 -1.02 -13.59
C PHE A 17 -3.46 -2.26 -13.49
N ASN A 18 -2.35 -2.15 -12.77
CA ASN A 18 -1.46 -3.27 -12.47
C ASN A 18 -1.60 -3.71 -10.99
N TRP A 19 -2.82 -3.58 -10.47
CA TRP A 19 -3.14 -3.91 -9.09
C TRP A 19 -3.59 -5.36 -8.96
N ASN A 20 -3.23 -5.99 -7.85
CA ASN A 20 -3.65 -7.35 -7.58
C ASN A 20 -5.13 -7.41 -7.19
N CYS A 21 -5.87 -8.34 -7.80
CA CYS A 21 -7.23 -8.64 -7.35
C CYS A 21 -7.21 -9.04 -5.85
N PRO A 22 -8.08 -8.46 -5.00
CA PRO A 22 -8.12 -8.80 -3.59
C PRO A 22 -8.47 -10.27 -3.33
N HIS A 23 -9.25 -10.89 -4.21
CA HIS A 23 -9.67 -12.29 -4.10
C HIS A 23 -8.63 -13.26 -4.68
N CYS A 24 -8.41 -13.27 -6.00
CA CYS A 24 -7.58 -14.28 -6.65
C CYS A 24 -6.10 -13.89 -6.83
N LYS A 25 -5.69 -12.70 -6.41
CA LYS A 25 -4.34 -12.15 -6.47
C LYS A 25 -3.76 -11.95 -7.88
N SER A 26 -4.55 -12.22 -8.93
CA SER A 26 -4.12 -11.95 -10.31
C SER A 26 -4.06 -10.44 -10.60
N LYS A 27 -3.16 -10.04 -11.51
CA LYS A 27 -3.06 -8.65 -12.00
C LYS A 27 -4.00 -8.44 -13.20
N SER A 28 -5.28 -8.61 -12.99
CA SER A 28 -6.28 -8.61 -14.04
C SER A 28 -7.50 -7.72 -13.73
N LEU A 29 -7.31 -6.71 -12.90
CA LEU A 29 -8.33 -5.70 -12.65
C LEU A 29 -8.47 -4.79 -13.87
N GLU A 30 -9.70 -4.60 -14.32
CA GLU A 30 -10.06 -3.74 -15.45
C GLU A 30 -11.05 -2.68 -15.00
N PHE A 31 -10.85 -1.46 -15.47
CA PHE A 31 -11.72 -0.34 -15.22
C PHE A 31 -13.02 -0.45 -16.03
N LEU A 32 -14.17 -0.41 -15.35
CA LEU A 32 -15.47 -0.42 -15.97
C LEU A 32 -15.93 1.01 -16.26
N LYS A 33 -15.70 1.49 -17.49
CA LYS A 33 -16.03 2.87 -17.88
C LYS A 33 -17.54 3.16 -17.80
N ASP A 34 -18.39 2.17 -18.06
CA ASP A 34 -19.85 2.28 -17.96
C ASP A 34 -20.37 2.38 -16.52
N LYS A 35 -19.51 2.10 -15.54
CA LYS A 35 -19.79 2.20 -14.09
C LYS A 35 -19.01 3.32 -13.42
N PHE A 36 -18.44 4.23 -14.19
CA PHE A 36 -17.70 5.37 -13.68
C PHE A 36 -18.57 6.62 -13.74
N ILE A 37 -18.71 7.28 -12.60
CA ILE A 37 -19.54 8.47 -12.44
C ILE A 37 -18.67 9.57 -11.87
N THR A 38 -18.76 10.75 -12.47
CA THR A 38 -18.11 11.97 -12.00
C THR A 38 -19.17 13.05 -11.78
N SER A 39 -18.97 13.89 -10.78
CA SER A 39 -19.78 15.07 -10.53
C SER A 39 -18.95 16.18 -9.92
N GLU A 40 -19.03 17.39 -10.50
CA GLU A 40 -18.34 18.56 -9.93
C GLU A 40 -18.89 18.86 -8.52
N THR A 41 -17.96 19.14 -7.58
CA THR A 41 -18.33 19.49 -6.21
C THR A 41 -19.09 20.83 -6.16
N GLN A 42 -19.94 21.01 -5.14
CA GLN A 42 -20.66 22.27 -4.99
C GLN A 42 -19.73 23.46 -4.68
N GLU A 43 -18.64 23.20 -3.99
CA GLU A 43 -17.61 24.21 -3.69
C GLU A 43 -16.95 24.71 -4.97
N SER A 44 -16.50 23.78 -5.84
CA SER A 44 -15.93 24.09 -7.15
C SER A 44 -16.88 24.90 -8.02
N LYS A 45 -18.16 24.48 -8.13
CA LYS A 45 -19.20 25.22 -8.86
C LYS A 45 -19.40 26.64 -8.34
N ASN A 46 -19.48 26.79 -7.03
CA ASN A 46 -19.67 28.09 -6.39
C ASN A 46 -18.47 29.02 -6.62
N TYR A 47 -17.25 28.46 -6.60
CA TYR A 47 -16.04 29.22 -6.85
C TYR A 47 -16.03 29.74 -8.30
N ARG A 48 -16.27 28.85 -9.27
CA ARG A 48 -16.33 29.18 -10.69
C ARG A 48 -17.38 30.27 -11.02
N LEU A 49 -18.54 30.24 -10.36
CA LEU A 49 -19.59 31.21 -10.58
C LEU A 49 -19.29 32.59 -9.99
N LYS A 50 -18.36 32.70 -9.05
CA LYS A 50 -18.02 33.94 -8.34
C LYS A 50 -16.72 34.59 -8.81
N ASN A 51 -15.93 33.90 -9.61
CA ASN A 51 -14.61 34.36 -10.03
C ASN A 51 -14.53 34.30 -11.56
N ASP A 52 -14.40 35.45 -12.20
CA ASP A 52 -14.30 35.54 -13.66
C ASP A 52 -12.95 34.96 -14.18
N ASP A 53 -11.92 34.97 -13.33
CA ASP A 53 -10.56 34.46 -13.63
C ASP A 53 -10.38 32.98 -13.25
N TRP A 54 -11.48 32.20 -13.18
CA TRP A 54 -11.37 30.77 -12.83
C TRP A 54 -10.62 29.97 -13.89
N GLU A 55 -9.87 28.96 -13.43
CA GLU A 55 -9.10 28.04 -14.27
C GLU A 55 -9.66 26.62 -14.19
N ILE A 56 -9.49 25.84 -15.26
CA ILE A 56 -9.98 24.47 -15.36
C ILE A 56 -9.40 23.59 -14.26
N GLU A 57 -8.15 23.80 -13.87
CA GLU A 57 -7.46 23.06 -12.83
C GLU A 57 -8.06 23.22 -11.44
N TRP A 58 -8.87 24.26 -11.21
CA TRP A 58 -9.57 24.46 -9.94
C TRP A 58 -10.86 23.65 -9.84
N ILE A 59 -11.24 22.96 -10.91
CA ILE A 59 -12.38 22.04 -10.86
C ILE A 59 -12.05 20.84 -10.00
N THR A 60 -12.91 20.56 -9.04
CA THR A 60 -12.84 19.35 -8.22
C THR A 60 -14.07 18.48 -8.47
N LEU A 61 -13.83 17.23 -8.83
CA LEU A 61 -14.86 16.23 -9.08
C LEU A 61 -14.93 15.22 -7.93
N ASN A 62 -16.13 14.87 -7.51
CA ASN A 62 -16.38 13.62 -6.80
C ASN A 62 -16.45 12.50 -7.83
N ILE A 63 -15.80 11.38 -7.54
CA ILE A 63 -15.80 10.20 -8.42
C ILE A 63 -16.29 8.96 -7.70
N SER A 64 -16.95 8.08 -8.44
CA SER A 64 -17.23 6.70 -8.02
C SER A 64 -17.07 5.76 -9.19
N GLY A 65 -16.54 4.56 -8.94
CA GLY A 65 -16.32 3.61 -10.02
C GLY A 65 -16.07 2.20 -9.55
N GLN A 66 -15.85 1.32 -10.52
CA GLN A 66 -15.66 -0.10 -10.32
C GLN A 66 -14.48 -0.61 -11.15
N LEU A 67 -13.71 -1.52 -10.56
CA LEU A 67 -12.76 -2.38 -11.27
C LEU A 67 -13.30 -3.81 -11.21
N LYS A 68 -13.27 -4.54 -12.31
CA LYS A 68 -13.65 -5.96 -12.37
C LYS A 68 -12.44 -6.83 -12.67
N CYS A 69 -12.29 -7.91 -11.95
CA CYS A 69 -11.25 -8.91 -12.22
C CYS A 69 -11.65 -9.80 -13.40
N LYS A 70 -10.84 -9.86 -14.46
CA LYS A 70 -11.07 -10.75 -15.61
C LYS A 70 -10.94 -12.24 -15.26
N ASN A 71 -10.25 -12.58 -14.17
CA ASN A 71 -9.98 -13.96 -13.81
C ASN A 71 -11.07 -14.59 -12.92
N CYS A 72 -11.57 -13.87 -11.92
CA CYS A 72 -12.53 -14.40 -10.95
C CYS A 72 -13.80 -13.56 -10.78
N GLU A 73 -13.95 -12.52 -11.61
CA GLU A 73 -15.10 -11.61 -11.66
C GLU A 73 -15.34 -10.77 -10.39
N GLU A 74 -14.40 -10.80 -9.40
CA GLU A 74 -14.45 -9.92 -8.23
C GLU A 74 -14.56 -8.46 -8.65
N VAL A 75 -15.44 -7.72 -7.98
CA VAL A 75 -15.66 -6.29 -8.24
C VAL A 75 -15.12 -5.47 -7.08
N VAL A 76 -14.24 -4.54 -7.41
CA VAL A 76 -13.68 -3.58 -6.47
C VAL A 76 -14.31 -2.22 -6.73
N TYR A 77 -14.95 -1.67 -5.71
CA TYR A 77 -15.54 -0.33 -5.73
C TYR A 77 -14.53 0.70 -5.24
N PHE A 78 -14.56 1.88 -5.80
CA PHE A 78 -13.80 3.01 -5.30
C PHE A 78 -14.60 4.30 -5.32
N LEU A 79 -14.28 5.19 -4.37
CA LEU A 79 -14.70 6.58 -4.31
C LEU A 79 -13.46 7.45 -4.24
N GLY A 80 -13.56 8.70 -4.68
CA GLY A 80 -12.42 9.61 -4.62
C GLY A 80 -12.71 10.98 -5.20
N ILE A 81 -11.63 11.66 -5.56
CA ILE A 81 -11.65 12.98 -6.19
C ILE A 81 -10.97 12.96 -7.55
N GLY A 82 -11.37 13.88 -8.42
CA GLY A 82 -10.74 14.10 -9.71
C GLY A 82 -10.43 15.57 -9.91
N ASN A 83 -9.27 15.87 -10.51
CA ASN A 83 -8.86 17.21 -10.86
C ASN A 83 -8.33 17.23 -12.29
N PRO A 84 -8.82 18.09 -13.18
CA PRO A 84 -8.16 18.36 -14.45
C PRO A 84 -6.79 18.97 -14.21
N GLN A 85 -5.84 18.63 -15.05
CA GLN A 85 -4.51 19.25 -15.07
C GLN A 85 -4.12 19.53 -16.51
N GLU A 86 -3.42 20.63 -16.73
CA GLU A 86 -2.86 20.95 -18.03
C GLU A 86 -1.74 19.95 -18.36
N ASN A 87 -1.84 19.33 -19.52
CA ASN A 87 -0.86 18.39 -20.07
C ASN A 87 -0.52 18.84 -21.50
N GLY A 88 -0.05 20.09 -21.63
CA GLY A 88 0.28 20.66 -22.92
C GLY A 88 1.62 20.17 -23.46
N HIS A 89 1.75 20.18 -24.75
CA HIS A 89 2.99 19.89 -25.46
C HIS A 89 3.24 20.89 -26.59
N TYR A 90 4.51 21.06 -26.94
CA TYR A 90 4.87 21.89 -28.08
C TYR A 90 4.73 21.08 -29.37
N ASP A 91 3.80 21.49 -30.24
CA ASP A 91 3.65 20.89 -31.56
C ASP A 91 4.63 21.54 -32.57
N GLN A 92 5.62 20.76 -32.97
CA GLN A 92 6.67 21.22 -33.92
C GLN A 92 6.12 21.51 -35.33
N HIS A 93 4.97 20.97 -35.71
CA HIS A 93 4.37 21.20 -37.03
C HIS A 93 3.57 22.50 -37.08
N LEU A 94 2.94 22.85 -35.95
CA LEU A 94 2.16 24.07 -35.80
C LEU A 94 3.01 25.23 -35.28
N ASP A 95 4.23 24.95 -34.80
CA ASP A 95 5.14 25.87 -34.12
C ASP A 95 4.47 26.61 -32.94
N GLU A 96 3.58 25.90 -32.23
CA GLU A 96 2.82 26.45 -31.10
C GLU A 96 2.71 25.46 -29.96
N PHE A 97 2.43 25.99 -28.74
CA PHE A 97 2.11 25.17 -27.58
C PHE A 97 0.62 24.79 -27.61
N VAL A 98 0.37 23.47 -27.72
CA VAL A 98 -0.99 22.91 -27.66
C VAL A 98 -1.29 22.54 -26.23
N SER A 99 -2.27 23.22 -25.65
CA SER A 99 -2.75 22.97 -24.29
C SER A 99 -3.84 21.88 -24.32
N GLU A 100 -3.59 20.76 -23.66
CA GLU A 100 -4.57 19.69 -23.45
C GLU A 100 -4.82 19.52 -21.97
N TYR A 101 -6.05 19.15 -21.59
CA TYR A 101 -6.41 18.89 -20.21
C TYR A 101 -6.70 17.41 -20.02
N GLU A 102 -6.02 16.78 -19.08
CA GLU A 102 -6.29 15.42 -18.66
C GLU A 102 -6.79 15.41 -17.22
N THR A 103 -7.84 14.65 -16.93
CA THR A 103 -8.36 14.54 -15.56
C THR A 103 -7.69 13.39 -14.84
N TYR A 104 -7.06 13.68 -13.71
CA TYR A 104 -6.46 12.73 -12.81
C TYR A 104 -7.42 12.38 -11.68
N PHE A 105 -7.68 11.10 -11.51
CA PHE A 105 -8.61 10.56 -10.53
C PHE A 105 -7.86 9.90 -9.38
N SER A 106 -8.09 10.35 -8.16
CA SER A 106 -7.42 9.89 -6.96
C SER A 106 -8.42 9.18 -6.04
N PRO A 107 -8.40 7.85 -5.95
CA PRO A 107 -9.22 7.12 -4.99
C PRO A 107 -8.86 7.49 -3.56
N THR A 108 -9.88 7.69 -2.73
CA THR A 108 -9.76 7.89 -1.29
C THR A 108 -10.38 6.75 -0.48
N PHE A 109 -11.19 5.91 -1.14
CA PHE A 109 -11.78 4.72 -0.55
C PHE A 109 -11.82 3.59 -1.58
N VAL A 110 -11.40 2.39 -1.19
CA VAL A 110 -11.36 1.21 -2.07
C VAL A 110 -11.86 -0.03 -1.30
N ASN A 111 -12.87 -0.72 -1.83
CA ASN A 111 -13.46 -1.91 -1.20
C ASN A 111 -13.92 -2.95 -2.24
N PRO A 112 -13.56 -4.26 -2.12
CA PRO A 112 -12.64 -4.85 -1.14
C PRO A 112 -11.24 -4.26 -1.21
N THR A 113 -10.52 -4.32 -0.08
CA THR A 113 -9.18 -3.73 0.04
C THR A 113 -8.18 -4.40 -0.90
N ILE A 114 -7.54 -3.61 -1.74
CA ILE A 114 -6.44 -4.07 -2.59
C ILE A 114 -5.20 -4.28 -1.73
N HIS A 115 -4.56 -5.43 -1.87
CA HIS A 115 -3.31 -5.72 -1.18
C HIS A 115 -2.14 -5.10 -1.95
N LEU A 116 -1.39 -4.23 -1.29
CA LEU A 116 -0.25 -3.55 -1.91
C LEU A 116 0.92 -4.50 -2.17
N PHE A 117 1.04 -5.53 -1.32
CA PHE A 117 1.99 -6.65 -1.50
C PHE A 117 1.36 -7.97 -1.01
N GLU A 118 2.00 -9.09 -1.33
CA GLU A 118 1.55 -10.42 -0.91
C GLU A 118 2.09 -10.74 0.49
N ILE A 119 1.17 -10.90 1.47
CA ILE A 119 1.52 -11.30 2.83
C ILE A 119 1.77 -12.81 2.83
N PRO A 120 2.91 -13.30 3.40
CA PRO A 120 3.19 -14.73 3.49
C PRO A 120 2.09 -15.49 4.23
N LYS A 121 1.76 -16.69 3.75
CA LYS A 121 0.68 -17.52 4.34
C LYS A 121 0.91 -17.90 5.80
N ASP A 122 2.16 -18.07 6.19
CA ASP A 122 2.54 -18.44 7.55
C ASP A 122 2.71 -17.20 8.48
N CYS A 123 2.37 -15.99 8.00
CA CYS A 123 2.32 -14.79 8.83
C CYS A 123 1.19 -14.93 9.85
N PRO A 124 1.43 -14.62 11.15
CA PRO A 124 0.40 -14.68 12.17
C PRO A 124 -0.82 -13.82 11.84
N GLU A 125 -2.02 -14.33 12.10
CA GLU A 125 -3.30 -13.70 11.75
C GLU A 125 -3.40 -12.28 12.29
N LEU A 126 -3.09 -12.06 13.56
CA LEU A 126 -3.15 -10.72 14.18
C LEU A 126 -2.19 -9.71 13.51
N VAL A 127 -1.02 -10.15 13.05
CA VAL A 127 -0.09 -9.30 12.28
C VAL A 127 -0.68 -8.99 10.92
N THR A 128 -1.24 -10.00 10.25
CA THR A 128 -1.88 -9.88 8.94
C THR A 128 -3.05 -8.90 8.97
N ASP A 129 -3.90 -8.96 10.01
CA ASP A 129 -5.06 -8.10 10.17
C ASP A 129 -4.67 -6.62 10.27
N GLU A 130 -3.63 -6.30 11.04
CA GLU A 130 -3.15 -4.92 11.14
C GLU A 130 -2.54 -4.42 9.82
N ILE A 131 -1.86 -5.28 9.07
CA ILE A 131 -1.32 -4.95 7.75
C ILE A 131 -2.47 -4.70 6.77
N ILE A 132 -3.51 -5.54 6.75
CA ILE A 132 -4.69 -5.33 5.90
C ILE A 132 -5.43 -4.05 6.30
N ALA A 133 -5.53 -3.76 7.59
CA ALA A 133 -6.09 -2.49 8.07
C ALA A 133 -5.27 -1.30 7.57
N SER A 134 -3.93 -1.39 7.54
CA SER A 134 -3.09 -0.34 6.97
C SER A 134 -3.33 -0.14 5.47
N PHE A 135 -3.53 -1.20 4.69
CA PHE A 135 -3.86 -1.10 3.26
C PHE A 135 -5.18 -0.34 3.00
N LYS A 136 -6.18 -0.46 3.91
CA LYS A 136 -7.42 0.32 3.82
C LYS A 136 -7.15 1.81 4.00
N LEU A 137 -6.29 2.15 4.96
CA LEU A 137 -5.96 3.53 5.32
C LEU A 137 -4.99 4.20 4.33
N PHE A 138 -4.25 3.42 3.57
CA PHE A 138 -3.32 3.92 2.55
C PHE A 138 -3.95 4.94 1.60
N TRP A 139 -5.23 4.79 1.30
CA TRP A 139 -5.94 5.64 0.35
C TRP A 139 -6.34 7.00 0.93
N CYS A 140 -6.68 7.06 2.22
CA CYS A 140 -7.31 8.23 2.84
C CYS A 140 -6.53 8.86 3.99
N ASP A 141 -5.68 8.09 4.70
CA ASP A 141 -5.01 8.56 5.91
C ASP A 141 -3.65 7.87 6.09
N LEU A 142 -2.59 8.55 5.62
CA LEU A 142 -1.23 8.01 5.67
C LEU A 142 -0.68 7.94 7.09
N GLU A 143 -1.09 8.84 7.98
CA GLU A 143 -0.66 8.83 9.37
C GLU A 143 -1.24 7.62 10.11
N SER A 144 -2.54 7.39 9.99
CA SER A 144 -3.18 6.20 10.56
C SER A 144 -2.66 4.91 9.90
N CYS A 145 -2.36 4.94 8.61
CA CYS A 145 -1.73 3.84 7.89
C CYS A 145 -0.37 3.48 8.51
N ALA A 146 0.52 4.47 8.69
CA ALA A 146 1.83 4.30 9.33
C ALA A 146 1.70 3.75 10.77
N ASN A 147 0.73 4.24 11.52
CA ASN A 147 0.47 3.76 12.87
C ASN A 147 0.02 2.29 12.88
N LYS A 148 -0.82 1.86 11.94
CA LYS A 148 -1.21 0.45 11.78
C LYS A 148 -0.02 -0.45 11.42
N ILE A 149 0.85 0.02 10.54
CA ILE A 149 2.11 -0.68 10.23
C ILE A 149 2.95 -0.83 11.51
N ARG A 150 3.09 0.23 12.31
CA ARG A 150 3.79 0.18 13.59
C ARG A 150 3.15 -0.81 14.58
N THR A 151 1.83 -0.83 14.68
CA THR A 151 1.09 -1.78 15.53
C THR A 151 1.35 -3.22 15.11
N SER A 152 1.44 -3.51 13.80
CA SER A 152 1.80 -4.84 13.31
C SER A 152 3.18 -5.30 13.81
N LEU A 153 4.16 -4.37 13.95
CA LEU A 153 5.46 -4.69 14.54
C LEU A 153 5.36 -5.00 16.04
N GLU A 154 4.50 -4.30 16.79
CA GLU A 154 4.30 -4.56 18.22
C GLU A 154 3.74 -5.97 18.43
N ILE A 155 2.75 -6.36 17.62
CA ILE A 155 2.19 -7.72 17.63
C ILE A 155 3.24 -8.74 17.19
N LEU A 156 4.02 -8.43 16.14
CA LEU A 156 5.13 -9.29 15.71
C LEU A 156 6.12 -9.56 16.84
N MET A 157 6.44 -8.54 17.66
CA MET A 157 7.29 -8.73 18.84
C MET A 157 6.64 -9.66 19.88
N ASP A 158 5.31 -9.59 20.04
CA ASP A 158 4.58 -10.48 20.96
C ASP A 158 4.60 -11.94 20.45
N GLU A 159 4.39 -12.16 19.14
CA GLU A 159 4.46 -13.47 18.49
C GLU A 159 5.84 -14.14 18.65
N PHE A 160 6.90 -13.35 18.53
CA PHE A 160 8.27 -13.83 18.77
C PHE A 160 8.66 -13.84 20.26
N LYS A 161 7.70 -13.65 21.19
CA LYS A 161 7.90 -13.69 22.64
C LYS A 161 8.96 -12.73 23.16
N VAL A 162 9.16 -11.61 22.47
CA VAL A 162 10.05 -10.54 22.93
C VAL A 162 9.39 -9.84 24.12
N LYS A 163 10.11 -9.75 25.24
CA LYS A 163 9.57 -9.17 26.48
C LYS A 163 8.90 -7.82 26.24
N LYS A 164 7.64 -7.71 26.70
CA LYS A 164 6.83 -6.48 26.60
C LYS A 164 6.99 -5.57 27.81
N TYR A 165 7.38 -6.14 28.95
CA TYR A 165 7.52 -5.42 30.20
C TYR A 165 8.85 -5.75 30.87
N SER A 166 9.41 -4.76 31.59
CA SER A 166 10.46 -4.95 32.58
C SER A 166 9.87 -4.84 33.99
N ILE A 167 10.52 -5.51 34.93
CA ILE A 167 10.18 -5.40 36.37
C ILE A 167 11.37 -4.77 37.05
N GLY A 168 11.18 -3.61 37.66
CA GLY A 168 12.18 -2.90 38.45
C GLY A 168 11.52 -2.30 39.70
N ASN A 169 12.14 -2.47 40.86
CA ASN A 169 11.62 -1.99 42.16
C ASN A 169 10.15 -2.37 42.41
N GLY A 170 9.77 -3.60 42.06
CA GLY A 170 8.40 -4.12 42.20
C GLY A 170 7.37 -3.53 41.22
N LYS A 171 7.75 -2.62 40.30
CA LYS A 171 6.87 -2.02 39.32
C LYS A 171 7.07 -2.65 37.93
N ARG A 172 5.94 -2.91 37.28
CA ARG A 172 5.90 -3.39 35.87
C ARG A 172 5.85 -2.20 34.93
N THR A 173 6.89 -2.02 34.10
CA THR A 173 7.02 -0.91 33.17
C THR A 173 7.05 -1.43 31.74
N PRO A 174 6.26 -0.86 30.79
CA PRO A 174 6.32 -1.23 29.37
C PRO A 174 7.69 -0.96 28.77
N ILE A 175 8.20 -1.90 27.96
CA ILE A 175 9.42 -1.70 27.19
C ILE A 175 9.05 -1.06 25.87
N ALA A 176 9.66 0.07 25.52
CA ALA A 176 9.42 0.75 24.26
C ALA A 176 9.72 -0.18 23.06
N LEU A 177 8.95 -0.05 21.98
CA LEU A 177 9.07 -0.87 20.77
C LEU A 177 10.52 -0.89 20.22
N HIS A 178 11.21 0.27 20.27
CA HIS A 178 12.62 0.37 19.88
C HIS A 178 13.50 -0.68 20.60
N HIS A 179 13.43 -0.73 21.92
CA HIS A 179 14.22 -1.68 22.71
C HIS A 179 13.75 -3.12 22.58
N ARG A 180 12.48 -3.34 22.21
CA ARG A 180 11.97 -4.67 21.87
C ARG A 180 12.57 -5.15 20.55
N ILE A 181 12.63 -4.29 19.53
CA ILE A 181 13.22 -4.60 18.22
C ILE A 181 14.71 -4.89 18.35
N GLU A 182 15.47 -4.14 19.18
CA GLU A 182 16.90 -4.42 19.46
C GLU A 182 17.13 -5.83 20.04
N LYS A 183 16.14 -6.34 20.79
CA LYS A 183 16.16 -7.70 21.38
C LYS A 183 15.56 -8.77 20.49
N PHE A 184 15.15 -8.41 19.26
CA PHE A 184 14.56 -9.36 18.34
C PHE A 184 15.55 -10.48 17.98
N PRO A 185 15.11 -11.78 17.92
CA PRO A 185 16.02 -12.90 17.78
C PRO A 185 16.72 -12.98 16.42
N LYS A 186 16.12 -12.42 15.35
CA LYS A 186 16.69 -12.44 14.00
C LYS A 186 17.38 -11.11 13.69
N LYS A 187 18.67 -11.04 13.99
CA LYS A 187 19.46 -9.80 13.93
C LYS A 187 19.58 -9.20 12.53
N GLU A 188 19.55 -10.04 11.50
CA GLU A 188 19.66 -9.64 10.11
C GLU A 188 18.54 -8.68 9.62
N ILE A 189 17.38 -8.67 10.29
CA ILE A 189 16.27 -7.76 9.94
C ILE A 189 16.02 -6.64 10.97
N THR A 190 16.80 -6.61 12.06
CA THR A 190 16.59 -5.62 13.15
C THR A 190 16.63 -4.17 12.63
N ASN A 191 17.59 -3.82 11.78
CA ASN A 191 17.70 -2.48 11.21
C ASN A 191 16.50 -2.13 10.31
N ILE A 192 15.95 -3.12 9.59
CA ILE A 192 14.75 -2.94 8.76
C ILE A 192 13.54 -2.66 9.64
N LEU A 193 13.34 -3.45 10.71
CA LEU A 193 12.24 -3.24 11.65
C LEU A 193 12.34 -1.89 12.36
N LEU A 194 13.56 -1.42 12.66
CA LEU A 194 13.79 -0.08 13.22
C LEU A 194 13.42 1.03 12.23
N ALA A 195 13.77 0.87 10.94
CA ALA A 195 13.39 1.84 9.90
C ALA A 195 11.86 1.94 9.78
N ILE A 196 11.16 0.80 9.68
CA ILE A 196 9.69 0.76 9.65
C ILE A 196 9.09 1.44 10.90
N LYS A 197 9.63 1.16 12.08
CA LYS A 197 9.18 1.78 13.34
C LYS A 197 9.35 3.31 13.32
N TRP A 198 10.41 3.85 12.70
CA TRP A 198 10.62 5.30 12.64
C TRP A 198 9.55 5.99 11.80
N ILE A 199 9.21 5.47 10.63
CA ILE A 199 8.09 6.00 9.83
C ILE A 199 6.76 5.84 10.56
N GLY A 200 6.50 4.70 11.20
CA GLY A 200 5.31 4.49 12.02
C GLY A 200 5.16 5.49 13.18
N ASN A 201 6.25 5.99 13.73
CA ASN A 201 6.21 7.03 14.77
C ASN A 201 5.86 8.42 14.19
N THR A 202 6.25 8.71 12.94
CA THR A 202 5.93 9.99 12.28
C THR A 202 4.42 10.18 12.20
N GLY A 203 3.65 9.12 11.94
CA GLY A 203 2.18 9.14 11.98
C GLY A 203 1.57 9.45 13.36
N SER A 204 2.38 9.43 14.43
CA SER A 204 1.93 9.76 15.80
C SER A 204 2.32 11.18 16.26
N HIS A 205 3.11 11.90 15.48
CA HIS A 205 3.62 13.25 15.81
C HIS A 205 3.24 14.24 14.70
N ARG A 206 2.49 15.29 15.02
CA ARG A 206 1.99 16.36 14.14
C ARG A 206 3.05 17.17 13.36
N SER A 207 4.29 16.73 13.29
CA SER A 207 5.41 17.58 12.86
C SER A 207 6.01 17.26 11.48
N LYS A 208 5.51 16.27 10.75
CA LYS A 208 6.01 15.97 9.40
C LYS A 208 4.87 15.39 8.55
N ASP A 209 4.65 16.00 7.42
CA ASP A 209 3.74 15.49 6.39
C ASP A 209 4.31 14.20 5.82
N LEU A 210 3.61 13.08 6.03
CA LEU A 210 3.94 11.81 5.40
C LEU A 210 3.48 11.83 3.96
N GLU A 211 4.39 11.55 3.06
CA GLU A 211 4.09 11.39 1.65
C GLU A 211 3.76 9.93 1.31
N THR A 212 3.07 9.74 0.19
CA THR A 212 2.75 8.40 -0.31
C THR A 212 4.01 7.54 -0.49
N ILE A 213 5.12 8.14 -0.92
CA ILE A 213 6.39 7.43 -1.14
C ILE A 213 6.94 6.84 0.16
N ASP A 214 6.84 7.55 1.28
CA ASP A 214 7.33 7.08 2.59
C ASP A 214 6.63 5.78 3.00
N ILE A 215 5.31 5.72 2.78
CA ILE A 215 4.50 4.54 3.09
C ILE A 215 4.82 3.39 2.12
N VAL A 216 5.00 3.68 0.83
CA VAL A 216 5.32 2.67 -0.18
C VAL A 216 6.71 2.04 0.08
N GLU A 217 7.70 2.84 0.45
CA GLU A 217 9.01 2.35 0.87
C GLU A 217 8.92 1.53 2.15
N THR A 218 8.12 1.99 3.12
CA THR A 218 7.87 1.24 4.37
C THR A 218 7.23 -0.12 4.09
N TYR A 219 6.29 -0.21 3.17
CA TYR A 219 5.71 -1.49 2.74
C TYR A 219 6.73 -2.40 2.05
N SER A 220 7.66 -1.85 1.29
CA SER A 220 8.74 -2.64 0.68
C SER A 220 9.66 -3.25 1.74
N LEU A 221 9.99 -2.48 2.78
CA LEU A 221 10.75 -2.97 3.93
C LEU A 221 9.97 -4.04 4.71
N LEU A 222 8.66 -3.82 4.93
CA LEU A 222 7.80 -4.76 5.65
C LEU A 222 7.64 -6.07 4.87
N GLU A 223 7.38 -6.02 3.56
CA GLU A 223 7.31 -7.20 2.70
C GLU A 223 8.61 -8.02 2.77
N TYR A 224 9.77 -7.35 2.68
CA TYR A 224 11.07 -8.01 2.80
C TYR A 224 11.21 -8.71 4.17
N ALA A 225 10.91 -8.00 5.26
CA ALA A 225 11.01 -8.55 6.61
C ALA A 225 10.10 -9.77 6.81
N LEU A 226 8.83 -9.68 6.37
CA LEU A 226 7.87 -10.78 6.47
C LEU A 226 8.29 -12.00 5.61
N ASN A 227 8.79 -11.77 4.41
CA ASN A 227 9.31 -12.85 3.57
C ASN A 227 10.50 -13.55 4.21
N LYS A 228 11.41 -12.81 4.86
CA LYS A 228 12.53 -13.40 5.62
C LYS A 228 12.09 -14.17 6.87
N LEU A 229 10.98 -13.76 7.50
CA LEU A 229 10.47 -14.40 8.72
C LEU A 229 9.62 -15.64 8.41
N PHE A 230 8.76 -15.58 7.39
CA PHE A 230 7.66 -16.52 7.19
C PHE A 230 7.68 -17.22 5.82
N LYS A 231 8.50 -16.76 4.83
CA LYS A 231 8.65 -17.47 3.57
C LYS A 231 9.80 -18.45 3.69
N ASP A 232 9.48 -19.71 3.94
CA ASP A 232 10.46 -20.76 4.24
C ASP A 232 11.14 -21.32 2.96
N THR A 233 11.61 -20.40 2.09
CA THR A 233 12.28 -20.74 0.83
C THR A 233 13.52 -21.61 1.06
N GLU A 234 14.23 -21.40 2.17
CA GLU A 234 15.42 -22.16 2.50
C GLU A 234 15.08 -23.60 2.88
N ARG A 235 14.00 -23.81 3.67
CA ARG A 235 13.52 -25.14 4.05
C ARG A 235 12.98 -25.92 2.85
N GLU A 236 12.25 -25.25 1.95
CA GLU A 236 11.78 -25.85 0.71
C GLU A 236 12.93 -26.27 -0.19
N ILE A 237 13.95 -25.41 -0.37
CA ILE A 237 15.16 -25.74 -1.13
C ILE A 237 15.91 -26.90 -0.48
N LYS A 238 16.12 -26.88 0.84
CA LYS A 238 16.75 -27.99 1.59
C LYS A 238 15.95 -29.29 1.45
N LYS A 239 14.61 -29.22 1.47
CA LYS A 239 13.74 -30.39 1.23
C LYS A 239 13.90 -30.93 -0.18
N ILE A 240 13.90 -30.07 -1.20
CA ILE A 240 14.13 -30.45 -2.60
C ILE A 240 15.51 -31.09 -2.77
N ALA A 241 16.56 -30.47 -2.22
CA ALA A 241 17.92 -31.00 -2.28
C ALA A 241 18.00 -32.38 -1.60
N LYS A 242 17.39 -32.54 -0.42
CA LYS A 242 17.34 -33.83 0.29
C LYS A 242 16.62 -34.91 -0.53
N GLU A 243 15.51 -34.57 -1.18
CA GLU A 243 14.75 -35.50 -2.02
C GLU A 243 15.55 -35.95 -3.27
N ILE A 244 16.26 -35.01 -3.92
CA ILE A 244 17.13 -35.31 -5.07
C ILE A 244 18.31 -36.19 -4.64
N ASN A 245 18.98 -35.82 -3.55
CA ASN A 245 20.12 -36.57 -3.05
C ASN A 245 19.79 -37.99 -2.58
N SER A 246 18.64 -38.16 -1.92
CA SER A 246 18.19 -39.48 -1.44
C SER A 246 17.88 -40.44 -2.59
N ARG A 247 17.49 -39.91 -3.75
CA ARG A 247 17.16 -40.69 -4.96
C ARG A 247 18.30 -40.80 -5.97
N LYS A 248 19.37 -40.03 -5.74
CA LYS A 248 20.45 -39.87 -6.72
C LYS A 248 19.96 -39.55 -8.14
N GLY A 249 18.87 -38.75 -8.25
CA GLY A 249 18.23 -38.44 -9.52
C GLY A 249 16.97 -37.61 -9.44
N LYS A 250 16.21 -37.56 -10.53
CA LYS A 250 15.04 -36.67 -10.70
C LYS A 250 13.98 -36.84 -9.60
N ARG A 251 13.41 -35.70 -9.13
CA ARG A 251 12.25 -35.67 -8.26
C ARG A 251 11.01 -36.20 -9.00
N LYS A 252 10.19 -37.08 -8.38
CA LYS A 252 8.88 -37.44 -8.93
C LYS A 252 7.97 -36.20 -8.82
N ARG A 253 7.51 -35.71 -9.95
CA ARG A 253 6.44 -34.71 -10.01
C ARG A 253 5.10 -35.46 -9.83
N LYS A 254 4.27 -35.01 -8.90
CA LYS A 254 2.86 -35.44 -8.80
C LYS A 254 2.07 -34.80 -9.91
#